data_d34f61b07a1207ddd5c3512ca6f700d4
#
_entry.id   d34f61b07a1207ddd5c3512ca6f700d4
#
_cell.length_a   1.000
_cell.length_b   1.000
_cell.length_c   1.000
_cell.angle_alpha   90.00
_cell.angle_beta   90.00
_cell.angle_gamma   90.00
#
_symmetry.space_group_name_H-M   'P 1'
#
loop_
_entity.id
_entity.type
_entity.pdbx_description
1 polymer ?
#
loop_
_entity_poly.entity_id
_entity_poly.type
_entity_poly.pdbx_seq_one_letter_code
_entity_poly.pdbx_strand_id
1 'polypeptide(L)'
;MKFNYKIRTLFLIFIVFIISGQNRNIEDIIKEEEQKLQEIKEQDNQYFQEIEEEYRHYEEAVTKEYQAAEQKYREELEEMKRKILEKWDELELKTNKQYVEYDENLDSRGKVDFEEGVVEVEAIAEEGAPDSEEEAREKVKDKVKSLLKKEATDAEPLLKDQITNEKGVKIDEKNVDQFIKSEVEENIFKDKAYEARDGKKRVKYVVKIPMVPDHIEVRAQRYRSEVLKQAKEFNVDPALVMAIIHTKSSFNPQAKSYIPAYGLMKLVP
;
A
#
# COMPACT_ATOMS: atom_id res chain seq x y z
N MET A 1 18.81 -38.01 -2.34
CA MET A 1 19.99 -38.06 -1.46
C MET A 1 19.88 -39.07 -0.31
N LYS A 2 18.90 -39.98 -0.34
CA LYS A 2 18.65 -40.99 0.72
C LYS A 2 19.34 -42.35 0.54
N PHE A 3 20.11 -42.55 -0.55
CA PHE A 3 20.68 -43.88 -0.86
C PHE A 3 22.08 -44.12 -0.28
N ASN A 4 22.79 -43.09 0.14
CA ASN A 4 24.17 -43.22 0.63
C ASN A 4 24.33 -43.53 2.13
N TYR A 5 23.27 -43.43 2.90
CA TYR A 5 23.31 -43.61 4.37
C TYR A 5 23.42 -45.09 4.76
N LYS A 6 22.61 -45.95 4.11
CA LYS A 6 22.61 -47.40 4.37
C LYS A 6 23.94 -48.08 4.07
N ILE A 7 24.65 -47.65 3.02
CA ILE A 7 25.94 -48.23 2.63
C ILE A 7 27.04 -47.80 3.61
N ARG A 8 27.02 -46.58 4.10
CA ARG A 8 27.99 -46.11 5.09
C ARG A 8 27.79 -46.76 6.46
N THR A 9 26.57 -47.02 6.88
CA THR A 9 26.25 -47.70 8.12
C THR A 9 26.71 -49.17 8.09
N LEU A 10 26.51 -49.91 6.98
CA LEU A 10 26.98 -51.26 6.81
C LEU A 10 28.53 -51.37 6.78
N PHE A 11 29.21 -50.37 6.22
CA PHE A 11 30.66 -50.33 6.19
C PHE A 11 31.29 -50.03 7.57
N LEU A 12 30.68 -49.20 8.38
CA LEU A 12 31.08 -48.93 9.76
C LEU A 12 30.87 -50.13 10.69
N ILE A 13 29.80 -50.89 10.52
CA ILE A 13 29.53 -52.12 11.27
C ILE A 13 30.61 -53.18 10.96
N PHE A 14 31.05 -53.29 9.71
CA PHE A 14 32.09 -54.23 9.30
C PHE A 14 33.48 -53.89 9.85
N ILE A 15 33.79 -52.61 9.97
CA ILE A 15 35.09 -52.15 10.54
C ILE A 15 35.13 -52.36 12.05
N VAL A 16 34.05 -52.15 12.77
CA VAL A 16 33.96 -52.38 14.24
C VAL A 16 34.09 -53.87 14.56
N PHE A 17 33.60 -54.75 13.69
CA PHE A 17 33.70 -56.22 13.83
C PHE A 17 35.14 -56.73 13.77
N ILE A 18 35.99 -56.09 12.94
CA ILE A 18 37.42 -56.49 12.79
C ILE A 18 38.29 -56.05 13.95
N ILE A 19 37.88 -54.96 14.65
CA ILE A 19 38.75 -54.32 15.69
C ILE A 19 38.48 -54.85 17.10
N SER A 20 37.29 -55.39 17.41
CA SER A 20 36.88 -55.62 18.80
C SER A 20 37.10 -57.05 19.34
N GLY A 21 37.47 -58.03 18.54
CA GLY A 21 37.81 -59.41 19.01
C GLY A 21 36.77 -60.06 19.95
N GLN A 22 35.55 -59.52 20.00
CA GLN A 22 34.47 -60.01 20.89
C GLN A 22 33.58 -60.96 20.09
N ASN A 23 33.37 -62.14 20.63
CA ASN A 23 32.47 -63.20 20.18
C ASN A 23 30.99 -62.79 20.37
N ARG A 24 30.56 -61.64 19.81
CA ARG A 24 29.15 -61.29 19.76
C ARG A 24 28.51 -61.90 18.50
N ASN A 25 27.32 -62.50 18.72
CA ASN A 25 26.57 -63.05 17.61
C ASN A 25 26.15 -61.89 16.66
N ILE A 26 26.29 -62.04 15.37
CA ILE A 26 25.91 -61.03 14.35
C ILE A 26 24.42 -60.61 14.47
N GLU A 27 23.54 -61.56 14.85
CA GLU A 27 22.12 -61.32 15.08
C GLU A 27 21.86 -60.35 16.21
N ASP A 28 22.66 -60.39 17.32
CA ASP A 28 22.52 -59.49 18.46
C ASP A 28 22.93 -58.06 18.09
N ILE A 29 23.98 -57.92 17.26
CA ILE A 29 24.45 -56.62 16.78
C ILE A 29 23.39 -55.97 15.83
N ILE A 30 22.81 -56.77 14.92
CA ILE A 30 21.76 -56.30 14.00
C ILE A 30 20.55 -55.83 14.81
N LYS A 31 20.14 -56.55 15.80
CA LYS A 31 18.99 -56.22 16.65
C LYS A 31 19.21 -54.94 17.47
N GLU A 32 20.44 -54.73 17.99
CA GLU A 32 20.83 -53.55 18.73
C GLU A 32 20.83 -52.29 17.83
N GLU A 33 21.30 -52.44 16.59
CA GLU A 33 21.28 -51.34 15.60
C GLU A 33 19.87 -51.05 15.08
N GLU A 34 19.02 -52.06 14.93
CA GLU A 34 17.61 -51.88 14.58
C GLU A 34 16.83 -51.14 15.68
N GLN A 35 17.11 -51.45 16.96
CA GLN A 35 16.53 -50.73 18.07
C GLN A 35 16.95 -49.27 18.11
N LYS A 36 18.26 -48.98 17.96
CA LYS A 36 18.76 -47.60 17.88
C LYS A 36 18.17 -46.83 16.70
N LEU A 37 18.01 -47.50 15.57
CA LEU A 37 17.37 -46.88 14.39
C LEU A 37 15.89 -46.54 14.65
N GLN A 38 15.20 -47.39 15.38
CA GLN A 38 13.81 -47.17 15.77
C GLN A 38 13.69 -46.00 16.76
N GLU A 39 14.57 -45.95 17.78
CA GLU A 39 14.62 -44.83 18.74
C GLU A 39 14.91 -43.49 18.04
N ILE A 40 15.84 -43.46 17.09
CA ILE A 40 16.13 -42.26 16.30
C ILE A 40 14.91 -41.83 15.49
N LYS A 41 14.20 -42.77 14.87
CA LYS A 41 12.99 -42.45 14.11
C LYS A 41 11.88 -41.92 14.99
N GLU A 42 11.72 -42.43 16.20
CA GLU A 42 10.73 -41.96 17.16
C GLU A 42 11.09 -40.55 17.66
N GLN A 43 12.37 -40.27 17.95
CA GLN A 43 12.84 -38.95 18.29
C GLN A 43 12.65 -37.92 17.16
N ASP A 44 13.00 -38.30 15.93
CA ASP A 44 12.78 -37.45 14.75
C ASP A 44 11.28 -37.13 14.56
N ASN A 45 10.41 -38.13 14.71
CA ASN A 45 8.97 -37.91 14.61
C ASN A 45 8.43 -36.99 15.71
N GLN A 46 8.90 -37.15 16.96
CA GLN A 46 8.53 -36.26 18.06
C GLN A 46 8.98 -34.83 17.78
N TYR A 47 10.21 -34.66 17.33
CA TYR A 47 10.75 -33.35 16.99
C TYR A 47 9.97 -32.67 15.84
N PHE A 48 9.57 -33.42 14.82
CA PHE A 48 8.73 -32.88 13.76
C PHE A 48 7.34 -32.48 14.26
N GLN A 49 6.73 -33.28 15.15
CA GLN A 49 5.43 -32.94 15.74
C GLN A 49 5.53 -31.67 16.59
N GLU A 50 6.59 -31.50 17.40
CA GLU A 50 6.82 -30.28 18.19
C GLU A 50 6.94 -29.05 17.28
N ILE A 51 7.70 -29.12 16.18
CA ILE A 51 7.83 -28.03 15.20
C ILE A 51 6.47 -27.73 14.54
N GLU A 52 5.71 -28.73 14.14
CA GLU A 52 4.39 -28.53 13.55
C GLU A 52 3.42 -27.86 14.53
N GLU A 53 3.47 -28.21 15.80
CA GLU A 53 2.66 -27.58 16.86
C GLU A 53 3.08 -26.14 17.10
N GLU A 54 4.37 -25.86 17.22
CA GLU A 54 4.90 -24.49 17.36
C GLU A 54 4.50 -23.62 16.16
N TYR A 55 4.64 -24.17 14.94
CA TYR A 55 4.27 -23.44 13.72
C TYR A 55 2.76 -23.16 13.68
N ARG A 56 1.93 -24.12 14.04
CA ARG A 56 0.47 -23.93 14.13
C ARG A 56 0.09 -22.86 15.15
N HIS A 57 0.69 -22.88 16.34
CA HIS A 57 0.46 -21.86 17.36
C HIS A 57 0.89 -20.46 16.87
N TYR A 58 2.03 -20.40 16.18
CA TYR A 58 2.48 -19.14 15.58
C TYR A 58 1.50 -18.64 14.51
N GLU A 59 1.05 -19.51 13.62
CA GLU A 59 0.09 -19.19 12.56
C GLU A 59 -1.27 -18.73 13.14
N GLU A 60 -1.77 -19.41 14.17
CA GLU A 60 -2.98 -19.02 14.88
C GLU A 60 -2.84 -17.64 15.55
N ALA A 61 -1.71 -17.37 16.20
CA ALA A 61 -1.44 -16.10 16.85
C ALA A 61 -1.38 -14.95 15.84
N VAL A 62 -0.63 -15.12 14.75
CA VAL A 62 -0.52 -14.13 13.66
C VAL A 62 -1.88 -13.89 13.00
N THR A 63 -2.63 -14.95 12.73
CA THR A 63 -3.97 -14.85 12.13
C THR A 63 -4.92 -14.07 13.04
N LYS A 64 -4.90 -14.33 14.34
CA LYS A 64 -5.73 -13.62 15.33
C LYS A 64 -5.36 -12.14 15.43
N GLU A 65 -4.07 -11.82 15.44
CA GLU A 65 -3.58 -10.44 15.47
C GLU A 65 -3.99 -9.69 14.19
N TYR A 66 -3.83 -10.33 13.04
CA TYR A 66 -4.25 -9.77 11.76
C TYR A 66 -5.77 -9.49 11.71
N GLN A 67 -6.59 -10.44 12.15
CA GLN A 67 -8.04 -10.28 12.21
C GLN A 67 -8.47 -9.14 13.15
N ALA A 68 -7.82 -9.02 14.32
CA ALA A 68 -8.09 -7.93 15.25
C ALA A 68 -7.71 -6.56 14.66
N ALA A 69 -6.56 -6.47 13.99
CA ALA A 69 -6.11 -5.25 13.31
C ALA A 69 -7.05 -4.90 12.14
N GLU A 70 -7.49 -5.88 11.35
CA GLU A 70 -8.45 -5.68 10.26
C GLU A 70 -9.80 -5.17 10.79
N GLN A 71 -10.31 -5.76 11.85
CA GLN A 71 -11.57 -5.34 12.45
C GLN A 71 -11.49 -3.91 12.96
N LYS A 72 -10.44 -3.57 13.71
CA LYS A 72 -10.21 -2.19 14.19
C LYS A 72 -10.14 -1.20 13.04
N TYR A 73 -9.41 -1.53 11.98
CA TYR A 73 -9.34 -0.69 10.78
C TYR A 73 -10.71 -0.48 10.12
N ARG A 74 -11.53 -1.54 10.04
CA ARG A 74 -12.90 -1.44 9.50
C ARG A 74 -13.77 -0.52 10.34
N GLU A 75 -13.71 -0.63 11.65
CA GLU A 75 -14.48 0.21 12.58
C GLU A 75 -14.08 1.69 12.45
N GLU A 76 -12.78 1.98 12.43
CA GLU A 76 -12.25 3.34 12.22
C GLU A 76 -12.66 3.91 10.85
N LEU A 77 -12.64 3.09 9.81
CA LEU A 77 -13.06 3.48 8.46
C LEU A 77 -14.56 3.79 8.41
N GLU A 78 -15.40 2.96 9.02
CA GLU A 78 -16.85 3.21 9.05
C GLU A 78 -17.21 4.47 9.88
N GLU A 79 -16.48 4.72 10.98
CA GLU A 79 -16.64 5.95 11.73
C GLU A 79 -16.23 7.18 10.90
N MET A 80 -15.11 7.11 10.19
CA MET A 80 -14.67 8.17 9.29
C MET A 80 -15.68 8.45 8.19
N LYS A 81 -16.20 7.41 7.53
CA LYS A 81 -17.26 7.52 6.52
C LYS A 81 -18.51 8.21 7.07
N ARG A 82 -18.93 7.82 8.25
CA ARG A 82 -20.09 8.43 8.92
C ARG A 82 -19.86 9.94 9.14
N LYS A 83 -18.71 10.33 9.71
CA LYS A 83 -18.34 11.73 9.93
C LYS A 83 -18.30 12.56 8.64
N ILE A 84 -17.75 11.98 7.55
CA ILE A 84 -17.74 12.64 6.24
C ILE A 84 -19.18 12.86 5.76
N LEU A 85 -19.99 11.81 5.75
CA LEU A 85 -21.37 11.87 5.27
C LEU A 85 -22.32 12.70 6.17
N GLU A 86 -21.92 13.07 7.37
CA GLU A 86 -22.64 14.06 8.19
C GLU A 86 -22.59 15.46 7.57
N LYS A 87 -21.47 15.80 6.88
CA LYS A 87 -21.24 17.12 6.31
C LYS A 87 -21.35 17.16 4.78
N TRP A 88 -20.93 16.08 4.10
CA TRP A 88 -20.85 15.98 2.65
C TRP A 88 -22.03 15.19 2.09
N ASP A 89 -22.46 15.55 0.89
CA ASP A 89 -23.50 14.84 0.11
C ASP A 89 -23.01 13.51 -0.48
N GLU A 90 -21.70 13.39 -0.67
CA GLU A 90 -21.08 12.21 -1.23
C GLU A 90 -19.79 11.83 -0.51
N LEU A 91 -19.46 10.56 -0.56
CA LEU A 91 -18.25 9.98 0.05
C LEU A 91 -17.17 9.79 -1.01
N GLU A 92 -16.06 10.47 -0.84
CA GLU A 92 -14.86 10.26 -1.63
C GLU A 92 -13.79 9.58 -0.78
N LEU A 93 -13.19 8.51 -1.27
CA LEU A 93 -12.13 7.75 -0.59
C LEU A 93 -10.96 7.50 -1.52
N LYS A 94 -9.79 7.26 -0.94
CA LYS A 94 -8.62 6.80 -1.69
C LYS A 94 -8.92 5.50 -2.41
N THR A 95 -8.52 5.45 -3.66
CA THR A 95 -8.57 4.24 -4.49
C THR A 95 -7.19 3.90 -5.04
N ASN A 96 -7.13 2.96 -5.95
CA ASN A 96 -5.88 2.62 -6.64
C ASN A 96 -5.32 3.81 -7.43
N LYS A 97 -6.20 4.53 -8.13
CA LYS A 97 -5.88 5.57 -9.09
C LYS A 97 -6.19 6.97 -8.59
N GLN A 98 -6.86 7.06 -7.44
CA GLN A 98 -7.25 8.33 -6.84
C GLN A 98 -6.65 8.48 -5.45
N TYR A 99 -6.07 9.64 -5.19
CA TYR A 99 -5.69 10.10 -3.87
C TYR A 99 -6.75 11.06 -3.36
N VAL A 100 -7.25 10.87 -2.16
CA VAL A 100 -8.22 11.76 -1.51
C VAL A 100 -7.75 12.09 -0.11
N GLU A 101 -7.82 13.36 0.26
CA GLU A 101 -7.45 13.83 1.58
C GLU A 101 -8.40 14.93 2.04
N TYR A 102 -9.01 14.73 3.19
CA TYR A 102 -9.81 15.73 3.90
C TYR A 102 -8.92 16.52 4.85
N ASP A 103 -9.35 17.74 5.21
CA ASP A 103 -8.78 18.44 6.35
C ASP A 103 -9.28 17.85 7.68
N GLU A 104 -8.70 18.30 8.80
CA GLU A 104 -9.03 17.78 10.13
C GLU A 104 -10.50 18.02 10.52
N ASN A 105 -11.09 19.09 10.02
CA ASN A 105 -12.47 19.47 10.30
C ASN A 105 -13.47 18.86 9.30
N LEU A 106 -13.02 18.17 8.27
CA LEU A 106 -13.83 17.66 7.17
C LEU A 106 -14.61 18.76 6.43
N ASP A 107 -14.06 19.96 6.34
CA ASP A 107 -14.67 21.10 5.64
C ASP A 107 -14.06 21.35 4.27
N SER A 108 -12.91 20.74 3.98
CA SER A 108 -12.29 20.72 2.65
C SER A 108 -11.75 19.35 2.31
N ARG A 109 -11.72 19.05 1.01
CA ARG A 109 -11.09 17.85 0.49
C ARG A 109 -10.33 18.14 -0.80
N GLY A 110 -9.24 17.41 -1.00
CA GLY A 110 -8.51 17.39 -2.25
C GLY A 110 -8.52 16.00 -2.83
N LYS A 111 -8.81 15.90 -4.13
CA LYS A 111 -8.81 14.67 -4.92
C LYS A 111 -7.82 14.82 -6.07
N VAL A 112 -6.96 13.81 -6.23
CA VAL A 112 -6.04 13.68 -7.36
C VAL A 112 -6.42 12.43 -8.12
N ASP A 113 -6.94 12.59 -9.33
CA ASP A 113 -7.20 11.48 -10.23
C ASP A 113 -6.00 11.27 -11.16
N PHE A 114 -5.25 10.22 -10.91
CA PHE A 114 -4.03 9.90 -11.65
C PHE A 114 -4.32 9.24 -13.01
N GLU A 115 -5.52 8.74 -13.24
CA GLU A 115 -5.92 8.18 -14.53
C GLU A 115 -6.42 9.28 -15.47
N GLU A 116 -7.33 10.11 -14.98
CA GLU A 116 -7.91 11.20 -15.74
C GLU A 116 -7.00 12.44 -15.83
N GLY A 117 -6.00 12.54 -14.97
CA GLY A 117 -5.05 13.66 -14.94
C GLY A 117 -5.68 14.96 -14.45
N VAL A 118 -6.43 14.91 -13.38
CA VAL A 118 -7.08 16.10 -12.80
C VAL A 118 -6.89 16.15 -11.29
N VAL A 119 -6.65 17.35 -10.77
CA VAL A 119 -6.70 17.68 -9.35
C VAL A 119 -7.98 18.46 -9.11
N GLU A 120 -8.82 17.97 -8.21
CA GLU A 120 -10.07 18.61 -7.81
C GLU A 120 -9.98 18.95 -6.33
N VAL A 121 -10.25 20.20 -5.98
CA VAL A 121 -10.27 20.64 -4.60
C VAL A 121 -11.62 21.29 -4.30
N GLU A 122 -12.19 20.90 -3.18
CA GLU A 122 -13.48 21.34 -2.75
C GLU A 122 -13.44 21.80 -1.29
N ALA A 123 -14.21 22.84 -0.97
CA ALA A 123 -14.52 23.22 0.40
C ALA A 123 -16.01 23.48 0.53
N ILE A 124 -16.55 23.21 1.71
CA ILE A 124 -17.96 23.40 2.02
C ILE A 124 -18.18 24.62 2.91
N ALA A 125 -19.25 25.36 2.62
CA ALA A 125 -19.72 26.47 3.43
C ALA A 125 -21.18 26.25 3.81
N GLU A 126 -21.59 26.70 4.98
CA GLU A 126 -22.99 26.72 5.40
C GLU A 126 -23.74 27.83 4.62
N GLU A 127 -24.82 27.48 3.95
CA GLU A 127 -25.56 28.41 3.10
C GLU A 127 -26.14 29.59 3.92
N GLY A 128 -25.79 30.81 3.53
CA GLY A 128 -26.28 32.02 4.17
C GLY A 128 -25.58 32.39 5.48
N ALA A 129 -24.60 31.66 5.93
CA ALA A 129 -23.81 32.08 7.09
C ALA A 129 -22.85 33.24 6.70
N PRO A 130 -22.68 34.25 7.55
CA PRO A 130 -21.73 35.34 7.31
C PRO A 130 -20.31 34.79 7.04
N ASP A 131 -19.60 35.41 6.11
CA ASP A 131 -18.19 35.13 5.76
C ASP A 131 -17.89 33.69 5.31
N SER A 132 -18.89 32.80 5.30
CA SER A 132 -18.70 31.38 5.01
C SER A 132 -18.21 31.12 3.58
N GLU A 133 -18.57 31.97 2.61
CA GLU A 133 -18.07 31.88 1.24
C GLU A 133 -16.60 32.21 1.16
N GLU A 134 -16.15 33.30 1.79
CA GLU A 134 -14.75 33.71 1.79
C GLU A 134 -13.89 32.66 2.51
N GLU A 135 -14.35 32.18 3.66
CA GLU A 135 -13.66 31.09 4.38
C GLU A 135 -13.53 29.82 3.54
N ALA A 136 -14.57 29.44 2.80
CA ALA A 136 -14.52 28.25 1.92
C ALA A 136 -13.52 28.46 0.76
N ARG A 137 -13.50 29.66 0.16
CA ARG A 137 -12.52 29.99 -0.90
C ARG A 137 -11.09 29.94 -0.38
N GLU A 138 -10.83 30.46 0.82
CA GLU A 138 -9.52 30.34 1.47
C GLU A 138 -9.15 28.86 1.72
N LYS A 139 -10.07 28.05 2.24
CA LYS A 139 -9.83 26.60 2.42
C LYS A 139 -9.50 25.89 1.11
N VAL A 140 -10.13 26.27 0.00
CA VAL A 140 -9.76 25.73 -1.32
C VAL A 140 -8.32 26.09 -1.67
N LYS A 141 -7.91 27.37 -1.52
CA LYS A 141 -6.56 27.84 -1.80
C LYS A 141 -5.52 27.12 -0.94
N ASP A 142 -5.78 27.02 0.36
CA ASP A 142 -4.89 26.32 1.31
C ASP A 142 -4.77 24.83 0.98
N LYS A 143 -5.88 24.18 0.59
CA LYS A 143 -5.89 22.77 0.22
C LYS A 143 -5.14 22.52 -1.09
N VAL A 144 -5.27 23.40 -2.10
CA VAL A 144 -4.46 23.35 -3.33
C VAL A 144 -2.97 23.45 -2.97
N LYS A 145 -2.60 24.43 -2.15
CA LYS A 145 -1.22 24.61 -1.71
C LYS A 145 -0.68 23.39 -0.97
N SER A 146 -1.48 22.81 -0.09
CA SER A 146 -1.15 21.59 0.65
C SER A 146 -0.90 20.41 -0.28
N LEU A 147 -1.77 20.19 -1.27
CA LEU A 147 -1.63 19.09 -2.25
C LEU A 147 -0.39 19.24 -3.13
N LEU A 148 -0.08 20.45 -3.59
CA LEU A 148 1.08 20.71 -4.41
C LEU A 148 2.41 20.50 -3.67
N LYS A 149 2.40 20.67 -2.34
CA LYS A 149 3.54 20.40 -1.45
C LYS A 149 3.54 18.98 -0.86
N LYS A 150 2.48 18.22 -1.10
CA LYS A 150 2.35 16.89 -0.53
C LYS A 150 3.44 15.95 -1.04
N GLU A 151 4.20 15.39 -0.12
CA GLU A 151 5.20 14.37 -0.45
C GLU A 151 4.56 12.99 -0.69
N ALA A 152 5.10 12.28 -1.65
CA ALA A 152 4.82 10.88 -1.88
C ALA A 152 5.71 9.99 -0.99
N THR A 153 5.56 8.68 -1.09
CA THR A 153 6.32 7.70 -0.30
C THR A 153 7.83 7.70 -0.58
N ASP A 154 8.26 8.28 -1.70
CA ASP A 154 9.65 8.45 -2.11
C ASP A 154 10.24 9.82 -1.73
N ALA A 155 9.57 10.57 -0.84
CA ALA A 155 9.93 11.92 -0.40
C ALA A 155 9.98 12.99 -1.52
N GLU A 156 9.45 12.67 -2.70
CA GLU A 156 9.27 13.63 -3.79
C GLU A 156 7.83 14.17 -3.77
N PRO A 157 7.58 15.41 -4.22
CA PRO A 157 6.23 15.94 -4.30
C PRO A 157 5.31 15.03 -5.13
N LEU A 158 4.11 14.75 -4.60
CA LEU A 158 3.13 13.85 -5.22
C LEU A 158 2.80 14.26 -6.66
N LEU A 159 2.68 15.57 -6.89
CA LEU A 159 2.33 16.20 -8.18
C LEU A 159 3.54 16.79 -8.91
N LYS A 160 4.75 16.37 -8.57
CA LYS A 160 5.98 16.89 -9.20
C LYS A 160 5.91 16.84 -10.72
N ASP A 161 6.17 17.97 -11.35
CA ASP A 161 6.20 18.15 -12.83
C ASP A 161 4.87 17.91 -13.56
N GLN A 162 3.76 17.72 -12.83
CA GLN A 162 2.46 17.38 -13.43
C GLN A 162 1.51 18.56 -13.56
N ILE A 163 1.77 19.67 -12.88
CA ILE A 163 0.95 20.88 -12.94
C ILE A 163 1.77 22.00 -13.58
N THR A 164 1.15 22.73 -14.49
CA THR A 164 1.72 23.93 -15.11
C THR A 164 0.72 25.08 -15.04
N ASN A 165 1.24 26.30 -15.09
CA ASN A 165 0.41 27.48 -15.34
C ASN A 165 0.04 27.60 -16.82
N GLU A 166 -0.80 28.58 -17.18
CA GLU A 166 -1.21 28.86 -18.56
C GLU A 166 -0.03 29.12 -19.52
N LYS A 167 1.13 29.53 -19.00
CA LYS A 167 2.37 29.75 -19.78
C LYS A 167 3.23 28.50 -19.91
N GLY A 168 2.76 27.35 -19.40
CA GLY A 168 3.50 26.08 -19.42
C GLY A 168 4.63 25.99 -18.40
N VAL A 169 4.70 26.92 -17.42
CA VAL A 169 5.70 26.87 -16.35
C VAL A 169 5.24 25.87 -15.29
N LYS A 170 6.10 24.92 -14.96
CA LYS A 170 5.84 23.93 -13.91
C LYS A 170 5.66 24.59 -12.55
N ILE A 171 4.67 24.10 -11.79
CA ILE A 171 4.40 24.62 -10.46
C ILE A 171 5.20 23.86 -9.42
N ASP A 172 5.90 24.63 -8.59
CA ASP A 172 6.73 24.18 -7.47
C ASP A 172 6.51 25.07 -6.23
N GLU A 173 7.26 24.83 -5.16
CA GLU A 173 7.17 25.61 -3.94
C GLU A 173 7.46 27.12 -4.10
N LYS A 174 8.20 27.52 -5.14
CA LYS A 174 8.63 28.92 -5.34
C LYS A 174 7.56 29.76 -6.03
N ASN A 175 6.71 29.12 -6.84
CA ASN A 175 5.72 29.81 -7.66
C ASN A 175 4.27 29.43 -7.34
N VAL A 176 4.04 28.49 -6.39
CA VAL A 176 2.70 28.03 -6.02
C VAL A 176 1.78 29.16 -5.54
N ASP A 177 2.28 30.11 -4.77
CA ASP A 177 1.48 31.22 -4.26
C ASP A 177 1.03 32.17 -5.39
N GLN A 178 1.90 32.41 -6.37
CA GLN A 178 1.55 33.17 -7.55
C GLN A 178 0.52 32.43 -8.41
N PHE A 179 0.69 31.13 -8.61
CA PHE A 179 -0.25 30.29 -9.35
C PHE A 179 -1.66 30.32 -8.68
N ILE A 180 -1.71 30.15 -7.38
CA ILE A 180 -2.99 30.20 -6.62
C ILE A 180 -3.68 31.54 -6.86
N LYS A 181 -2.97 32.65 -6.75
CA LYS A 181 -3.53 33.98 -6.91
C LYS A 181 -3.97 34.27 -8.35
N SER A 182 -3.22 33.81 -9.36
CA SER A 182 -3.51 34.18 -10.76
C SER A 182 -4.44 33.22 -11.49
N GLU A 183 -4.51 31.95 -11.05
CA GLU A 183 -5.24 30.93 -11.82
C GLU A 183 -6.21 30.09 -10.98
N VAL A 184 -5.91 29.85 -9.70
CA VAL A 184 -6.81 29.06 -8.87
C VAL A 184 -7.98 29.91 -8.37
N GLU A 185 -7.71 31.08 -7.80
CA GLU A 185 -8.70 31.94 -7.16
C GLU A 185 -9.83 32.36 -8.11
N GLU A 186 -9.50 32.71 -9.34
CA GLU A 186 -10.47 33.11 -10.37
C GLU A 186 -11.32 31.94 -10.89
N ASN A 187 -10.79 30.71 -10.76
CA ASN A 187 -11.45 29.48 -11.25
C ASN A 187 -12.22 28.71 -10.15
N ILE A 188 -12.27 29.23 -8.92
CA ILE A 188 -13.14 28.64 -7.88
C ILE A 188 -14.60 28.95 -8.24
N PHE A 189 -15.38 27.94 -8.51
CA PHE A 189 -16.81 28.09 -8.79
C PHE A 189 -17.68 27.54 -7.64
N LYS A 190 -18.87 28.09 -7.55
CA LYS A 190 -19.89 27.67 -6.58
C LYS A 190 -20.77 26.61 -7.22
N ASP A 191 -20.85 25.45 -6.58
CA ASP A 191 -21.73 24.36 -7.02
C ASP A 191 -23.12 24.48 -6.37
N LYS A 192 -24.01 23.53 -6.65
CA LYS A 192 -25.36 23.51 -6.10
C LYS A 192 -25.37 23.31 -4.58
N ALA A 193 -26.32 23.99 -3.92
CA ALA A 193 -26.57 23.74 -2.51
C ALA A 193 -27.17 22.35 -2.30
N TYR A 194 -26.81 21.71 -1.20
CA TYR A 194 -27.37 20.43 -0.75
C TYR A 194 -27.71 20.48 0.72
N GLU A 195 -28.59 19.59 1.17
CA GLU A 195 -28.89 19.37 2.58
C GLU A 195 -28.05 18.19 3.09
N ALA A 196 -27.18 18.47 4.07
CA ALA A 196 -26.34 17.45 4.68
C ALA A 196 -27.12 16.64 5.74
N ARG A 197 -26.58 15.50 6.13
CA ARG A 197 -27.26 14.61 7.10
C ARG A 197 -27.40 15.21 8.50
N ASP A 198 -26.58 16.19 8.85
CA ASP A 198 -26.71 16.96 10.08
C ASP A 198 -27.83 18.03 10.04
N GLY A 199 -28.59 18.07 8.93
CA GLY A 199 -29.71 19.00 8.73
C GLY A 199 -29.31 20.40 8.27
N LYS A 200 -28.03 20.67 8.05
CA LYS A 200 -27.54 21.94 7.55
C LYS A 200 -27.49 21.98 6.03
N LYS A 201 -27.88 23.12 5.48
CA LYS A 201 -27.68 23.39 4.06
C LYS A 201 -26.25 23.89 3.81
N ARG A 202 -25.58 23.27 2.85
CA ARG A 202 -24.21 23.60 2.46
C ARG A 202 -24.08 23.80 0.98
N VAL A 203 -23.03 24.53 0.62
CA VAL A 203 -22.62 24.78 -0.76
C VAL A 203 -21.17 24.36 -0.90
N LYS A 204 -20.83 23.70 -2.00
CA LYS A 204 -19.44 23.38 -2.36
C LYS A 204 -18.83 24.51 -3.18
N TYR A 205 -17.59 24.87 -2.86
CA TYR A 205 -16.72 25.72 -3.66
C TYR A 205 -15.63 24.83 -4.24
N VAL A 206 -15.51 24.81 -5.56
CA VAL A 206 -14.73 23.77 -6.26
C VAL A 206 -13.74 24.43 -7.23
N VAL A 207 -12.54 23.90 -7.31
CA VAL A 207 -11.59 24.18 -8.38
C VAL A 207 -11.10 22.87 -9.00
N LYS A 208 -10.98 22.86 -10.34
CA LYS A 208 -10.41 21.74 -11.09
C LYS A 208 -9.17 22.21 -11.82
N ILE A 209 -8.06 21.54 -11.57
CA ILE A 209 -6.74 21.86 -12.13
C ILE A 209 -6.32 20.68 -13.00
N PRO A 210 -6.28 20.83 -14.34
CA PRO A 210 -5.81 19.76 -15.21
C PRO A 210 -4.31 19.54 -15.04
N MET A 211 -3.88 18.29 -15.10
CA MET A 211 -2.47 17.94 -15.22
C MET A 211 -1.98 18.14 -16.66
N VAL A 212 -0.67 18.14 -16.85
CA VAL A 212 -0.09 18.12 -18.20
C VAL A 212 -0.57 16.91 -19.00
N PRO A 213 -0.74 17.00 -20.32
CA PRO A 213 -1.31 15.91 -21.14
C PRO A 213 -0.54 14.59 -21.03
N ASP A 214 0.76 14.65 -20.79
CA ASP A 214 1.67 13.50 -20.61
C ASP A 214 1.89 13.11 -19.16
N HIS A 215 0.98 13.46 -18.24
CA HIS A 215 1.10 13.24 -16.80
C HIS A 215 1.40 11.79 -16.39
N ILE A 216 0.88 10.79 -17.14
CA ILE A 216 1.16 9.37 -16.92
C ILE A 216 2.62 9.08 -17.22
N GLU A 217 3.15 9.59 -18.33
CA GLU A 217 4.55 9.41 -18.72
C GLU A 217 5.50 10.11 -17.74
N VAL A 218 5.17 11.32 -17.33
CA VAL A 218 5.92 12.07 -16.29
C VAL A 218 6.07 11.22 -15.02
N ARG A 219 5.00 10.60 -14.54
CA ARG A 219 5.07 9.70 -13.37
C ARG A 219 5.84 8.42 -13.67
N ALA A 220 5.62 7.81 -14.83
CA ALA A 220 6.30 6.59 -15.23
C ALA A 220 7.83 6.75 -15.24
N GLN A 221 8.32 7.90 -15.70
CA GLN A 221 9.76 8.20 -15.75
C GLN A 221 10.41 8.21 -14.36
N ARG A 222 9.68 8.57 -13.28
CA ARG A 222 10.20 8.51 -11.89
C ARG A 222 10.68 7.12 -11.50
N TYR A 223 9.99 6.08 -11.97
CA TYR A 223 10.23 4.70 -11.56
C TYR A 223 11.02 3.89 -12.57
N ARG A 224 11.28 4.46 -13.76
CA ARG A 224 11.89 3.76 -14.88
C ARG A 224 13.26 3.17 -14.55
N SER A 225 14.12 3.93 -13.87
CA SER A 225 15.48 3.46 -13.54
C SER A 225 15.45 2.25 -12.60
N GLU A 226 14.58 2.29 -11.59
CA GLU A 226 14.44 1.17 -10.65
C GLU A 226 13.81 -0.05 -11.31
N VAL A 227 12.77 0.15 -12.13
CA VAL A 227 12.16 -0.94 -12.90
C VAL A 227 13.18 -1.62 -13.81
N LEU A 228 14.01 -0.85 -14.54
CA LEU A 228 15.04 -1.41 -15.41
C LEU A 228 16.09 -2.22 -14.63
N LYS A 229 16.51 -1.72 -13.46
CA LYS A 229 17.44 -2.41 -12.58
C LYS A 229 16.88 -3.74 -12.09
N GLN A 230 15.67 -3.72 -11.51
CA GLN A 230 15.03 -4.91 -10.96
C GLN A 230 14.66 -5.92 -12.06
N ALA A 231 14.13 -5.44 -13.19
CA ALA A 231 13.80 -6.29 -14.32
C ALA A 231 15.02 -7.07 -14.85
N LYS A 232 16.20 -6.42 -14.89
CA LYS A 232 17.45 -7.08 -15.25
C LYS A 232 17.87 -8.12 -14.21
N GLU A 233 17.76 -7.82 -12.92
CA GLU A 233 18.14 -8.71 -11.82
C GLU A 233 17.30 -10.00 -11.82
N PHE A 234 15.98 -9.85 -11.99
CA PHE A 234 15.04 -10.97 -11.96
C PHE A 234 14.74 -11.57 -13.35
N ASN A 235 15.40 -11.11 -14.40
CA ASN A 235 15.24 -11.57 -15.79
C ASN A 235 13.76 -11.52 -16.25
N VAL A 236 13.08 -10.38 -15.98
CA VAL A 236 11.72 -10.11 -16.43
C VAL A 236 11.71 -8.95 -17.44
N ASP A 237 10.69 -8.90 -18.30
CA ASP A 237 10.52 -7.80 -19.25
C ASP A 237 10.16 -6.50 -18.52
N PRO A 238 10.97 -5.43 -18.60
CA PRO A 238 10.66 -4.15 -17.97
C PRO A 238 9.39 -3.50 -18.51
N ALA A 239 9.03 -3.74 -19.79
CA ALA A 239 7.79 -3.23 -20.35
C ALA A 239 6.56 -3.87 -19.68
N LEU A 240 6.64 -5.17 -19.37
CA LEU A 240 5.60 -5.88 -18.63
C LEU A 240 5.45 -5.30 -17.22
N VAL A 241 6.55 -5.04 -16.51
CA VAL A 241 6.52 -4.44 -15.16
C VAL A 241 5.85 -3.06 -15.20
N MET A 242 6.24 -2.19 -16.15
CA MET A 242 5.64 -0.86 -16.34
C MET A 242 4.14 -0.95 -16.66
N ALA A 243 3.72 -1.89 -17.50
CA ALA A 243 2.32 -2.11 -17.83
C ALA A 243 1.50 -2.56 -16.62
N ILE A 244 2.06 -3.41 -15.77
CA ILE A 244 1.42 -3.85 -14.51
C ILE A 244 1.24 -2.64 -13.58
N ILE A 245 2.27 -1.82 -13.35
CA ILE A 245 2.19 -0.62 -12.51
C ILE A 245 1.12 0.34 -13.04
N HIS A 246 1.12 0.60 -14.35
CA HIS A 246 0.11 1.46 -14.98
C HIS A 246 -1.31 0.93 -14.72
N THR A 247 -1.56 -0.34 -15.01
CA THR A 247 -2.89 -0.96 -14.83
C THR A 247 -3.33 -0.97 -13.37
N LYS A 248 -2.41 -1.23 -12.44
CA LYS A 248 -2.71 -1.35 -11.01
C LYS A 248 -2.93 -0.02 -10.32
N SER A 249 -2.21 1.04 -10.70
CA SER A 249 -2.18 2.29 -9.93
C SER A 249 -2.12 3.57 -10.76
N SER A 250 -2.00 3.52 -12.09
CA SER A 250 -1.64 4.68 -12.91
C SER A 250 -0.41 5.43 -12.37
N PHE A 251 0.57 4.68 -11.85
CA PHE A 251 1.78 5.19 -11.17
C PHE A 251 1.49 6.05 -9.92
N ASN A 252 0.35 5.86 -9.26
CA ASN A 252 0.06 6.48 -7.97
C ASN A 252 0.90 5.81 -6.86
N PRO A 253 1.88 6.50 -6.25
CA PRO A 253 2.71 5.90 -5.20
C PRO A 253 1.95 5.67 -3.90
N GLN A 254 0.81 6.32 -3.72
CA GLN A 254 -0.06 6.19 -2.55
C GLN A 254 -1.31 5.35 -2.84
N ALA A 255 -1.26 4.52 -3.89
CA ALA A 255 -2.35 3.62 -4.23
C ALA A 255 -2.69 2.70 -3.04
N LYS A 256 -3.97 2.58 -2.76
CA LYS A 256 -4.51 1.73 -1.71
C LYS A 256 -5.74 1.01 -2.22
N SER A 257 -5.82 -0.30 -2.04
CA SER A 257 -7.02 -1.05 -2.37
C SER A 257 -7.95 -1.22 -1.17
N TYR A 258 -9.16 -1.71 -1.44
CA TYR A 258 -10.13 -2.07 -0.40
C TYR A 258 -9.61 -3.19 0.53
N ILE A 259 -8.95 -4.18 -0.03
CA ILE A 259 -8.11 -5.13 0.72
C ILE A 259 -6.76 -4.43 0.90
N PRO A 260 -6.12 -4.42 2.10
CA PRO A 260 -4.94 -3.61 2.37
C PRO A 260 -3.73 -4.04 1.53
N ALA A 261 -3.74 -3.61 0.27
CA ALA A 261 -2.64 -3.69 -0.66
C ALA A 261 -2.22 -2.27 -1.04
N TYR A 262 -0.93 -2.00 -1.02
CA TYR A 262 -0.36 -0.66 -1.07
C TYR A 262 0.66 -0.48 -2.18
N GLY A 263 0.84 0.79 -2.57
CA GLY A 263 1.89 1.22 -3.50
C GLY A 263 1.64 0.87 -4.96
N LEU A 264 2.65 1.13 -5.79
CA LEU A 264 2.57 1.06 -7.24
C LEU A 264 2.04 -0.26 -7.80
N MET A 265 2.45 -1.38 -7.21
CA MET A 265 2.07 -2.73 -7.65
C MET A 265 0.97 -3.35 -6.77
N LYS A 266 0.52 -2.64 -5.72
CA LYS A 266 -0.52 -3.09 -4.79
C LYS A 266 -0.18 -4.44 -4.15
N LEU A 267 0.94 -4.47 -3.47
CA LEU A 267 1.34 -5.65 -2.71
C LEU A 267 0.65 -5.66 -1.35
N VAL A 268 0.24 -6.84 -0.91
CA VAL A 268 -0.26 -7.09 0.43
C VAL A 268 0.96 -7.29 1.33
N PRO A 269 1.05 -6.59 2.48
CA PRO A 269 2.16 -6.76 3.42
C PRO A 269 2.25 -8.17 3.99
#